data_d39ed74c95bbcb3ff5b6ba8971bf7185
#
_entry.id   d39ed74c95bbcb3ff5b6ba8971bf7185
#
_cell.length_a   1.000
_cell.length_b   1.000
_cell.length_c   1.000
_cell.angle_alpha   90.00
_cell.angle_beta   90.00
_cell.angle_gamma   90.00
#
_symmetry.space_group_name_H-M   'P 1'
#
loop_
_entity.id
_entity.type
_entity.pdbx_description
1 polymer ?
#
loop_
_entity_poly.entity_id
_entity_poly.type
_entity_poly.pdbx_seq_one_letter_code
_entity_poly.pdbx_strand_id
1 'polypeptide(L)'
;VCLLLSSTVYAEDLKSTDANIVGHVIEKSTREHLPYMTVSLKGTTIGTMTDATGHYFLKNLPEGEFTLSVSAVGYKSQERKVVLKRGKTLEENFELEEDMVALDGVVVTANRNETARRLAPTLVKVVTPKLFEQTNSHTLSQGLAFQPGVRVETDCQNCGYSQVRINGLDGKYTQILIDSRPIFSSLAGVYGLEQIPANMIERVEVVRGGGSALFGSSAIAGTVNIITKEPIRNSGSFSHTISNFDGSGSFDNNTTLNLSLVSSDSKMGAYVYGQSRHRSAWDSNGDGFSELPKLKNQTVGLNAYYRTSAYSKLSLEYHHMEEFRRGGSGFSLPPHIAEDAGLNGTGAPGLVEQLKHSINTGGLKFTAFSKNQKHTFSTYASAQHIVRNSYYSAYGMTTDFTGVLGAQYIYHFDKCLFMPADLTGGIEFNHDNLHDKATDVQKYRDAALAEDPTATGDRLQQLIEKYTPAPLNQVVNIASVYAQNEWKNEQWSFLIGGRVDKNSIMDKAVFSPRANIRYNPTQDVNIRFSYAEGFRAPQAFDEDLHISNVGGELVSIVRAKGLKEERSRSFNASVDWYHYFGDF
;
A
#
# COMPACT_ATOMS: atom_id res chain seq x y z
N VAL A 1 1.64 -15.57 27.49
CA VAL A 1 2.87 -16.30 27.83
C VAL A 1 3.88 -15.94 26.75
N CYS A 2 4.69 -14.89 27.00
CA CYS A 2 5.85 -14.53 26.18
C CYS A 2 6.95 -15.53 26.45
N LEU A 3 7.19 -16.43 25.51
CA LEU A 3 8.45 -17.16 25.43
C LEU A 3 9.46 -16.19 24.80
N LEU A 4 10.20 -15.51 25.66
CA LEU A 4 11.45 -14.84 25.33
C LEU A 4 12.46 -15.94 24.92
N LEU A 5 12.55 -16.22 23.62
CA LEU A 5 13.76 -16.80 23.05
C LEU A 5 14.83 -15.72 23.11
N SER A 6 15.59 -15.72 24.21
CA SER A 6 16.83 -14.99 24.32
C SER A 6 17.90 -15.67 23.43
N SER A 7 17.78 -15.47 22.11
CA SER A 7 18.94 -15.52 21.26
C SER A 7 19.73 -14.26 21.59
N THR A 8 20.80 -14.39 22.33
CA THR A 8 21.86 -13.39 22.43
C THR A 8 22.37 -13.14 21.02
N VAL A 9 21.74 -12.17 20.33
CA VAL A 9 22.36 -11.54 19.18
C VAL A 9 23.53 -10.76 19.76
N TYR A 10 24.70 -11.36 19.74
CA TYR A 10 25.94 -10.62 19.95
C TYR A 10 25.96 -9.53 18.90
N ALA A 11 25.72 -8.29 19.33
CA ALA A 11 26.15 -7.12 18.59
C ALA A 11 27.70 -7.20 18.60
N GLU A 12 28.26 -7.89 17.62
CA GLU A 12 29.70 -7.80 17.34
C GLU A 12 29.91 -6.32 17.00
N ASP A 13 30.65 -5.62 17.86
CA ASP A 13 31.16 -4.29 17.55
C ASP A 13 31.67 -4.31 16.11
N LEU A 14 31.07 -3.51 15.24
CA LEU A 14 31.54 -3.32 13.87
C LEU A 14 32.91 -2.63 13.92
N LYS A 15 33.94 -3.38 14.31
CA LYS A 15 35.33 -2.96 14.08
C LYS A 15 35.43 -2.72 12.60
N SER A 16 35.84 -1.51 12.21
CA SER A 16 36.09 -1.15 10.83
C SER A 16 36.88 -2.26 10.15
N THR A 17 36.28 -2.91 9.18
CA THR A 17 36.94 -3.93 8.37
C THR A 17 37.86 -3.30 7.36
N ASP A 18 37.56 -2.04 6.98
CA ASP A 18 38.14 -1.32 5.85
C ASP A 18 38.13 -2.15 4.54
N ALA A 19 37.18 -3.09 4.46
CA ALA A 19 36.85 -3.78 3.22
C ALA A 19 35.83 -2.93 2.45
N ASN A 20 36.16 -2.52 1.25
CA ASN A 20 35.35 -1.57 0.50
C ASN A 20 35.12 -2.07 -0.93
N ILE A 21 34.04 -1.58 -1.57
CA ILE A 21 33.83 -1.69 -3.02
C ILE A 21 33.61 -0.30 -3.59
N VAL A 22 34.29 -0.01 -4.70
CA VAL A 22 34.09 1.17 -5.52
C VAL A 22 33.79 0.75 -6.95
N GLY A 23 33.13 1.61 -7.70
CA GLY A 23 32.89 1.35 -9.11
C GLY A 23 31.97 2.39 -9.73
N HIS A 24 31.66 2.15 -10.98
CA HIS A 24 30.68 2.93 -11.73
C HIS A 24 29.73 2.02 -12.49
N VAL A 25 28.59 2.57 -12.83
CA VAL A 25 27.57 1.90 -13.64
C VAL A 25 27.35 2.73 -14.90
N ILE A 26 27.47 2.10 -16.06
CA ILE A 26 27.25 2.75 -17.36
C ILE A 26 26.18 2.01 -18.15
N GLU A 27 25.57 2.70 -19.07
CA GLU A 27 24.74 2.09 -20.09
C GLU A 27 25.60 1.44 -21.17
N LYS A 28 25.29 0.20 -21.53
CA LYS A 28 26.10 -0.59 -22.45
C LYS A 28 26.11 -0.03 -23.87
N SER A 29 24.99 0.52 -24.35
CA SER A 29 24.81 1.03 -25.70
C SER A 29 25.43 2.41 -25.90
N THR A 30 25.15 3.36 -25.01
CA THR A 30 25.57 4.76 -25.10
C THR A 30 26.91 5.02 -24.42
N ARG A 31 27.36 4.13 -23.54
CA ARG A 31 28.53 4.29 -22.65
C ARG A 31 28.38 5.44 -21.65
N GLU A 32 27.18 5.99 -21.52
CA GLU A 32 26.92 7.05 -20.56
C GLU A 32 26.82 6.49 -19.13
N HIS A 33 27.29 7.25 -18.17
CA HIS A 33 27.20 6.92 -16.76
C HIS A 33 25.76 6.98 -16.27
N LEU A 34 25.32 5.93 -15.58
CA LEU A 34 23.97 5.81 -15.08
C LEU A 34 23.87 6.27 -13.61
N PRO A 35 23.26 7.44 -13.36
CA PRO A 35 23.03 7.92 -12.01
C PRO A 35 21.89 7.15 -11.35
N TYR A 36 21.96 7.05 -10.02
CA TYR A 36 20.89 6.57 -9.16
C TYR A 36 20.51 5.09 -9.33
N MET A 37 21.46 4.27 -9.77
CA MET A 37 21.32 2.81 -9.80
C MET A 37 21.51 2.24 -8.41
N THR A 38 20.61 1.36 -7.97
CA THR A 38 20.73 0.67 -6.67
C THR A 38 21.84 -0.38 -6.75
N VAL A 39 22.79 -0.30 -5.82
CA VAL A 39 23.89 -1.27 -5.65
C VAL A 39 23.77 -1.88 -4.27
N SER A 40 23.58 -3.20 -4.20
CA SER A 40 23.35 -3.91 -2.92
C SER A 40 24.16 -5.17 -2.80
N LEU A 41 24.51 -5.53 -1.55
CA LEU A 41 25.18 -6.76 -1.22
C LEU A 41 24.13 -7.77 -0.75
N LYS A 42 23.80 -8.76 -1.58
CA LYS A 42 22.74 -9.74 -1.32
C LYS A 42 22.93 -10.47 0.01
N GLY A 43 21.85 -10.78 0.69
CA GLY A 43 21.86 -11.43 2.00
C GLY A 43 22.35 -10.54 3.14
N THR A 44 22.42 -9.24 2.90
CA THR A 44 22.75 -8.22 3.90
C THR A 44 21.79 -7.06 3.83
N THR A 45 21.90 -6.15 4.79
CA THR A 45 21.16 -4.88 4.76
C THR A 45 21.92 -3.76 4.04
N ILE A 46 23.10 -4.07 3.48
CA ILE A 46 24.03 -3.08 2.94
C ILE A 46 23.69 -2.79 1.48
N GLY A 47 23.53 -1.52 1.17
CA GLY A 47 23.32 -1.02 -0.18
C GLY A 47 23.56 0.48 -0.25
N THR A 48 23.74 0.96 -1.48
CA THR A 48 23.90 2.37 -1.84
C THR A 48 23.27 2.60 -3.21
N MET A 49 23.37 3.82 -3.72
CA MET A 49 23.06 4.14 -5.13
C MET A 49 24.28 4.79 -5.78
N THR A 50 24.35 4.72 -7.10
CA THR A 50 25.29 5.55 -7.84
C THR A 50 24.95 7.03 -7.67
N ASP A 51 25.95 7.88 -7.60
CA ASP A 51 25.79 9.33 -7.51
C ASP A 51 25.34 9.93 -8.87
N ALA A 52 25.28 11.27 -8.95
CA ALA A 52 24.89 11.96 -10.18
C ALA A 52 25.86 11.71 -11.37
N THR A 53 27.05 11.22 -11.08
CA THR A 53 28.08 10.87 -12.08
C THR A 53 28.19 9.38 -12.35
N GLY A 54 27.23 8.58 -11.82
CA GLY A 54 27.16 7.15 -12.02
C GLY A 54 28.14 6.32 -11.20
N HIS A 55 28.83 6.92 -10.21
CA HIS A 55 29.79 6.23 -9.35
C HIS A 55 29.17 5.80 -8.02
N TYR A 56 29.70 4.75 -7.42
CA TYR A 56 29.26 4.26 -6.11
C TYR A 56 30.40 3.84 -5.22
N PHE A 57 30.14 3.87 -3.90
CA PHE A 57 31.09 3.46 -2.88
C PHE A 57 30.37 2.77 -1.71
N LEU A 58 30.75 1.52 -1.43
CA LEU A 58 30.35 0.74 -0.29
C LEU A 58 31.53 0.58 0.67
N LYS A 59 31.35 0.95 1.96
CA LYS A 59 32.43 1.01 2.96
C LYS A 59 32.22 -0.01 4.09
N ASN A 60 33.33 -0.44 4.69
CA ASN A 60 33.33 -1.23 5.90
C ASN A 60 32.48 -2.50 5.79
N LEU A 61 32.59 -3.20 4.67
CA LEU A 61 31.83 -4.39 4.35
C LEU A 61 32.29 -5.60 5.17
N PRO A 62 31.40 -6.57 5.45
CA PRO A 62 31.81 -7.83 6.08
C PRO A 62 32.76 -8.61 5.17
N GLU A 63 33.72 -9.31 5.77
CA GLU A 63 34.65 -10.19 5.04
C GLU A 63 33.91 -11.46 4.58
N GLY A 64 34.26 -11.99 3.40
CA GLY A 64 33.70 -13.22 2.86
C GLY A 64 33.29 -13.15 1.40
N GLU A 65 32.57 -14.17 0.97
CA GLU A 65 32.00 -14.24 -0.38
C GLU A 65 30.57 -13.70 -0.39
N PHE A 66 30.30 -12.78 -1.29
CA PHE A 66 28.98 -12.16 -1.45
C PHE A 66 28.61 -12.04 -2.91
N THR A 67 27.34 -11.79 -3.16
CA THR A 67 26.84 -11.38 -4.48
C THR A 67 26.52 -9.90 -4.46
N LEU A 68 27.28 -9.12 -5.24
CA LEU A 68 26.99 -7.72 -5.51
C LEU A 68 25.96 -7.64 -6.62
N SER A 69 24.85 -6.94 -6.38
CA SER A 69 23.76 -6.77 -7.33
C SER A 69 23.59 -5.30 -7.65
N VAL A 70 23.44 -5.01 -8.95
CA VAL A 70 23.07 -3.67 -9.45
C VAL A 70 21.71 -3.78 -10.13
N SER A 71 20.78 -2.91 -9.75
CA SER A 71 19.43 -2.89 -10.31
C SER A 71 18.87 -1.47 -10.37
N ALA A 72 18.05 -1.22 -11.37
CA ALA A 72 17.22 -0.03 -11.47
C ALA A 72 16.02 -0.30 -12.36
N VAL A 73 14.97 0.50 -12.20
CA VAL A 73 13.82 0.45 -13.08
C VAL A 73 14.25 0.92 -14.48
N GLY A 74 13.95 0.12 -15.49
CA GLY A 74 14.33 0.40 -16.88
C GLY A 74 15.65 -0.18 -17.33
N TYR A 75 16.33 -0.95 -16.46
CA TYR A 75 17.59 -1.63 -16.79
C TYR A 75 17.58 -3.09 -16.34
N LYS A 76 18.27 -3.97 -17.08
CA LYS A 76 18.49 -5.35 -16.69
C LYS A 76 19.41 -5.40 -15.47
N SER A 77 18.97 -6.04 -14.41
CA SER A 77 19.78 -6.24 -13.21
C SER A 77 20.99 -7.12 -13.51
N GLN A 78 22.14 -6.79 -12.93
CA GLN A 78 23.34 -7.61 -13.00
C GLN A 78 23.81 -8.02 -11.61
N GLU A 79 24.36 -9.22 -11.54
CA GLU A 79 24.91 -9.79 -10.32
C GLU A 79 26.33 -10.29 -10.55
N ARG A 80 27.19 -10.05 -9.57
CA ARG A 80 28.57 -10.51 -9.61
C ARG A 80 29.01 -11.05 -8.25
N LYS A 81 29.63 -12.23 -8.24
CA LYS A 81 30.27 -12.78 -7.04
C LYS A 81 31.52 -12.00 -6.73
N VAL A 82 31.67 -11.57 -5.49
CA VAL A 82 32.80 -10.78 -4.98
C VAL A 82 33.35 -11.41 -3.71
N VAL A 83 34.65 -11.33 -3.52
CA VAL A 83 35.34 -11.80 -2.31
C VAL A 83 35.92 -10.59 -1.59
N LEU A 84 35.36 -10.28 -0.43
CA LEU A 84 35.74 -9.13 0.39
C LEU A 84 36.80 -9.51 1.42
N LYS A 85 37.88 -8.75 1.46
CA LYS A 85 39.01 -8.95 2.37
C LYS A 85 39.28 -7.67 3.14
N ARG A 86 39.65 -7.82 4.42
CA ARG A 86 39.96 -6.70 5.30
C ARG A 86 41.09 -5.82 4.73
N GLY A 87 40.90 -4.50 4.84
CA GLY A 87 41.87 -3.50 4.38
C GLY A 87 42.03 -3.46 2.85
N LYS A 88 41.09 -4.02 2.09
CA LYS A 88 41.13 -4.03 0.62
C LYS A 88 39.93 -3.32 0.05
N THR A 89 40.17 -2.49 -0.96
CA THR A 89 39.13 -1.91 -1.81
C THR A 89 39.09 -2.69 -3.12
N LEU A 90 37.92 -3.23 -3.45
CA LEU A 90 37.64 -3.92 -4.69
C LEU A 90 37.00 -2.94 -5.67
N GLU A 91 37.42 -2.92 -6.91
CA GLU A 91 36.79 -2.17 -7.98
C GLU A 91 35.90 -3.09 -8.79
N GLU A 92 34.61 -2.75 -8.89
CA GLU A 92 33.60 -3.48 -9.66
C GLU A 92 32.74 -2.52 -10.48
N ASN A 93 32.86 -2.62 -11.80
CA ASN A 93 32.16 -1.77 -12.76
C ASN A 93 31.09 -2.58 -13.47
N PHE A 94 29.93 -1.97 -13.75
CA PHE A 94 28.79 -2.62 -14.40
C PHE A 94 28.39 -1.88 -15.67
N GLU A 95 28.04 -2.67 -16.69
CA GLU A 95 27.48 -2.19 -17.96
C GLU A 95 26.06 -2.70 -18.07
N LEU A 96 25.07 -1.86 -17.79
CA LEU A 96 23.67 -2.26 -17.83
C LEU A 96 23.10 -2.09 -19.24
N GLU A 97 22.23 -3.00 -19.60
CA GLU A 97 21.38 -2.90 -20.78
C GLU A 97 20.02 -2.33 -20.38
N GLU A 98 19.45 -1.47 -21.23
CA GLU A 98 18.08 -1.03 -21.03
C GLU A 98 17.12 -2.22 -20.98
N ASP A 99 16.19 -2.16 -20.04
CA ASP A 99 15.04 -3.05 -19.92
C ASP A 99 13.77 -2.22 -19.93
N MET A 100 13.34 -1.81 -21.12
CA MET A 100 12.16 -0.94 -21.32
C MET A 100 10.88 -1.53 -20.70
N VAL A 101 10.86 -2.81 -20.40
CA VAL A 101 9.71 -3.53 -19.83
C VAL A 101 9.88 -3.79 -18.34
N ALA A 102 11.00 -3.39 -17.76
CA ALA A 102 11.35 -3.59 -16.34
C ALA A 102 11.20 -5.05 -15.89
N LEU A 103 11.67 -6.00 -16.69
CA LEU A 103 11.54 -7.45 -16.45
C LEU A 103 12.34 -7.93 -15.25
N ASP A 104 13.51 -7.35 -15.04
CA ASP A 104 14.43 -7.71 -13.97
C ASP A 104 14.24 -6.85 -12.70
N GLY A 105 13.25 -5.96 -12.68
CA GLY A 105 12.85 -5.23 -11.48
C GLY A 105 12.41 -6.20 -10.38
N VAL A 106 12.82 -5.92 -9.12
CA VAL A 106 12.48 -6.75 -7.97
C VAL A 106 11.04 -6.51 -7.53
N VAL A 107 10.31 -7.59 -7.29
CA VAL A 107 8.95 -7.59 -6.73
C VAL A 107 8.86 -8.47 -5.49
N VAL A 108 7.96 -8.14 -4.58
CA VAL A 108 7.75 -8.88 -3.32
C VAL A 108 6.35 -9.47 -3.19
N THR A 109 5.36 -8.95 -3.92
CA THR A 109 3.95 -9.31 -3.77
C THR A 109 3.63 -10.71 -4.28
N ALA A 110 4.45 -11.26 -5.17
CA ALA A 110 4.23 -12.58 -5.75
C ALA A 110 4.29 -13.72 -4.73
N ASN A 111 5.23 -13.64 -3.78
CA ASN A 111 5.55 -14.73 -2.84
C ASN A 111 6.02 -14.26 -1.46
N ARG A 112 5.86 -12.97 -1.12
CA ARG A 112 6.39 -12.32 0.10
C ARG A 112 7.92 -12.40 0.21
N ASN A 113 8.63 -12.62 -0.89
CA ASN A 113 10.08 -12.64 -0.97
C ASN A 113 10.55 -11.79 -2.16
N GLU A 114 11.70 -11.16 -2.03
CA GLU A 114 12.30 -10.40 -3.13
C GLU A 114 12.65 -11.34 -4.28
N THR A 115 12.06 -11.08 -5.44
CA THR A 115 12.20 -11.93 -6.62
C THR A 115 12.23 -11.05 -7.87
N ALA A 116 13.13 -11.34 -8.82
CA ALA A 116 13.08 -10.67 -10.12
C ALA A 116 11.72 -10.91 -10.77
N ARG A 117 11.09 -9.85 -11.29
CA ARG A 117 9.72 -9.90 -11.86
C ARG A 117 9.56 -11.00 -12.92
N ARG A 118 10.60 -11.19 -13.75
CA ARG A 118 10.67 -12.25 -14.75
C ARG A 118 10.57 -13.65 -14.13
N LEU A 119 11.17 -13.84 -12.94
CA LEU A 119 11.19 -15.11 -12.23
C LEU A 119 10.06 -15.26 -11.21
N ALA A 120 9.21 -14.25 -11.04
CA ALA A 120 8.09 -14.30 -10.12
C ALA A 120 7.08 -15.40 -10.53
N PRO A 121 6.59 -16.20 -9.56
CA PRO A 121 5.69 -17.33 -9.84
C PRO A 121 4.29 -16.89 -10.32
N THR A 122 3.93 -15.63 -10.10
CA THR A 122 2.69 -15.03 -10.61
C THR A 122 3.00 -13.71 -11.30
N LEU A 123 2.12 -13.29 -12.21
CA LEU A 123 2.28 -12.03 -12.93
C LEU A 123 2.09 -10.85 -11.98
N VAL A 124 3.15 -10.06 -11.82
CA VAL A 124 3.12 -8.79 -11.10
C VAL A 124 3.28 -7.64 -12.09
N LYS A 125 2.31 -6.73 -12.09
CA LYS A 125 2.44 -5.45 -12.79
C LYS A 125 3.01 -4.42 -11.83
N VAL A 126 3.95 -3.60 -12.34
CA VAL A 126 4.64 -2.58 -11.55
C VAL A 126 4.31 -1.21 -12.10
N VAL A 127 3.81 -0.32 -11.25
CA VAL A 127 3.62 1.10 -11.53
C VAL A 127 4.79 1.85 -10.89
N THR A 128 5.51 2.60 -11.68
CA THR A 128 6.75 3.27 -11.26
C THR A 128 6.53 4.76 -10.98
N PRO A 129 7.41 5.44 -10.24
CA PRO A 129 7.37 6.89 -10.05
C PRO A 129 7.36 7.66 -11.38
N LYS A 130 8.07 7.17 -12.39
CA LYS A 130 8.10 7.77 -13.73
C LYS A 130 6.69 7.86 -14.35
N LEU A 131 5.84 6.84 -14.15
CA LEU A 131 4.46 6.91 -14.63
C LEU A 131 3.68 8.02 -13.92
N PHE A 132 3.81 8.14 -12.58
CA PHE A 132 3.16 9.21 -11.82
C PHE A 132 3.59 10.60 -12.29
N GLU A 133 4.88 10.78 -12.58
CA GLU A 133 5.44 12.03 -13.12
C GLU A 133 4.92 12.32 -14.53
N GLN A 134 4.97 11.35 -15.43
CA GLN A 134 4.53 11.50 -16.83
C GLN A 134 3.03 11.77 -16.96
N THR A 135 2.23 11.24 -16.04
CA THR A 135 0.76 11.41 -16.02
C THR A 135 0.31 12.54 -15.10
N ASN A 136 1.25 13.24 -14.46
CA ASN A 136 0.98 14.27 -13.45
C ASN A 136 0.03 13.78 -12.35
N SER A 137 0.19 12.53 -11.93
CA SER A 137 -0.64 11.90 -10.90
C SER A 137 -0.13 12.25 -9.51
N HIS A 138 -1.00 12.80 -8.68
CA HIS A 138 -0.68 13.25 -7.31
C HIS A 138 -0.99 12.22 -6.24
N THR A 139 -1.82 11.23 -6.56
CA THR A 139 -2.30 10.20 -5.65
C THR A 139 -2.18 8.81 -6.27
N LEU A 140 -2.25 7.78 -5.41
CA LEU A 140 -2.21 6.39 -5.85
C LEU A 140 -3.32 6.07 -6.86
N SER A 141 -4.55 6.51 -6.60
CA SER A 141 -5.71 6.24 -7.46
C SER A 141 -5.49 6.78 -8.88
N GLN A 142 -4.97 8.01 -9.02
CA GLN A 142 -4.68 8.62 -10.32
C GLN A 142 -3.64 7.81 -11.11
N GLY A 143 -2.55 7.37 -10.46
CA GLY A 143 -1.51 6.55 -11.13
C GLY A 143 -2.02 5.16 -11.53
N LEU A 144 -2.87 4.54 -10.70
CA LEU A 144 -3.48 3.24 -11.01
C LEU A 144 -4.43 3.29 -12.20
N ALA A 145 -5.04 4.44 -12.50
CA ALA A 145 -5.94 4.60 -13.66
C ALA A 145 -5.25 4.32 -15.01
N PHE A 146 -3.92 4.45 -15.05
CA PHE A 146 -3.12 4.16 -16.24
C PHE A 146 -2.60 2.72 -16.30
N GLN A 147 -2.94 1.88 -15.30
CA GLN A 147 -2.50 0.48 -15.27
C GLN A 147 -3.48 -0.42 -16.03
N PRO A 148 -3.06 -1.10 -17.13
CA PRO A 148 -3.94 -2.01 -17.87
C PRO A 148 -4.51 -3.13 -16.99
N GLY A 149 -5.84 -3.33 -17.07
CA GLY A 149 -6.58 -4.32 -16.28
C GLY A 149 -6.94 -3.89 -14.87
N VAL A 150 -6.68 -2.62 -14.55
CA VAL A 150 -7.17 -1.91 -13.37
C VAL A 150 -8.06 -0.78 -13.86
N ARG A 151 -9.22 -0.60 -13.25
CA ARG A 151 -10.11 0.53 -13.50
C ARG A 151 -10.29 1.29 -12.19
N VAL A 152 -9.96 2.57 -12.22
CA VAL A 152 -10.32 3.50 -11.15
C VAL A 152 -11.65 4.14 -11.56
N GLU A 153 -12.64 4.01 -10.73
CA GLU A 153 -13.99 4.50 -10.97
C GLU A 153 -14.41 5.41 -9.84
N THR A 154 -14.94 6.58 -10.18
CA THR A 154 -15.53 7.50 -9.21
C THR A 154 -17.02 7.20 -9.12
N ASP A 155 -17.45 6.56 -8.03
CA ASP A 155 -18.83 6.11 -7.83
C ASP A 155 -19.72 7.19 -7.22
N CYS A 156 -19.12 8.16 -6.56
CA CYS A 156 -19.84 9.31 -6.00
C CYS A 156 -19.15 10.61 -6.43
N GLN A 157 -19.81 11.35 -7.30
CA GLN A 157 -19.34 12.64 -7.77
C GLN A 157 -19.30 13.67 -6.64
N ASN A 158 -20.30 13.63 -5.77
CA ASN A 158 -20.48 14.59 -4.68
C ASN A 158 -19.36 14.54 -3.62
N CYS A 159 -18.97 13.33 -3.15
CA CYS A 159 -17.90 13.17 -2.18
C CYS A 159 -16.54 12.86 -2.82
N GLY A 160 -16.51 12.54 -4.12
CA GLY A 160 -15.30 12.11 -4.81
C GLY A 160 -14.84 10.71 -4.39
N TYR A 161 -15.78 9.82 -4.07
CA TYR A 161 -15.47 8.43 -3.77
C TYR A 161 -14.94 7.71 -5.01
N SER A 162 -13.73 7.16 -4.91
CA SER A 162 -13.11 6.38 -5.98
C SER A 162 -12.74 4.99 -5.50
N GLN A 163 -13.05 3.98 -6.30
CA GLN A 163 -12.64 2.60 -6.05
C GLN A 163 -11.74 2.05 -7.15
N VAL A 164 -10.90 1.08 -6.77
CA VAL A 164 -10.04 0.35 -7.71
C VAL A 164 -10.66 -1.00 -8.01
N ARG A 165 -11.16 -1.15 -9.22
CA ARG A 165 -11.71 -2.41 -9.74
C ARG A 165 -10.63 -3.20 -10.45
N ILE A 166 -10.50 -4.47 -10.10
CA ILE A 166 -9.62 -5.42 -10.78
C ILE A 166 -10.46 -6.52 -11.40
N ASN A 167 -10.28 -6.80 -12.68
CA ASN A 167 -11.04 -7.80 -13.43
C ASN A 167 -12.57 -7.56 -13.40
N GLY A 168 -13.01 -6.32 -13.26
CA GLY A 168 -14.43 -5.96 -13.19
C GLY A 168 -15.09 -6.17 -11.82
N LEU A 169 -14.38 -6.68 -10.83
CA LEU A 169 -14.87 -6.82 -9.46
C LEU A 169 -14.73 -5.50 -8.71
N ASP A 170 -15.67 -5.23 -7.80
CA ASP A 170 -15.70 -4.00 -6.99
C ASP A 170 -14.45 -3.84 -6.12
N GLY A 171 -14.14 -2.60 -5.76
CA GLY A 171 -12.97 -2.24 -4.96
C GLY A 171 -12.88 -2.97 -3.62
N LYS A 172 -14.02 -3.28 -3.01
CA LYS A 172 -14.12 -4.07 -1.77
C LYS A 172 -13.50 -5.48 -1.84
N TYR A 173 -13.26 -5.99 -3.05
CA TYR A 173 -12.60 -7.27 -3.30
C TYR A 173 -11.11 -7.13 -3.62
N THR A 174 -10.58 -5.91 -3.60
CA THR A 174 -9.16 -5.60 -3.82
C THR A 174 -8.48 -5.33 -2.49
N GLN A 175 -7.47 -6.14 -2.15
CA GLN A 175 -6.67 -5.93 -0.95
C GLN A 175 -5.60 -4.87 -1.21
N ILE A 176 -5.60 -3.81 -0.40
CA ILE A 176 -4.57 -2.78 -0.42
C ILE A 176 -3.56 -3.05 0.71
N LEU A 177 -2.28 -2.96 0.38
CA LEU A 177 -1.17 -3.20 1.30
C LEU A 177 -0.20 -2.02 1.27
N ILE A 178 0.46 -1.74 2.39
CA ILE A 178 1.65 -0.90 2.45
C ILE A 178 2.81 -1.77 2.95
N ASP A 179 3.88 -1.86 2.14
CA ASP A 179 5.05 -2.73 2.39
C ASP A 179 4.66 -4.16 2.79
N SER A 180 3.71 -4.73 2.03
CA SER A 180 3.18 -6.10 2.23
C SER A 180 2.38 -6.31 3.51
N ARG A 181 1.91 -5.24 4.17
CA ARG A 181 1.11 -5.31 5.41
C ARG A 181 -0.30 -4.82 5.15
N PRO A 182 -1.32 -5.56 5.59
CA PRO A 182 -2.73 -5.17 5.43
C PRO A 182 -3.15 -4.16 6.51
N ILE A 183 -2.58 -2.94 6.47
CA ILE A 183 -2.92 -1.85 7.40
C ILE A 183 -4.08 -0.98 6.92
N PHE A 184 -4.66 -1.29 5.78
CA PHE A 184 -5.91 -0.67 5.36
C PHE A 184 -7.05 -1.25 6.17
N SER A 185 -7.63 -0.39 7.00
CA SER A 185 -8.73 -0.69 7.89
C SER A 185 -10.06 -0.85 7.14
N SER A 186 -11.07 -1.29 7.87
CA SER A 186 -12.45 -1.29 7.38
C SER A 186 -12.92 0.09 6.91
N LEU A 187 -12.36 1.17 7.46
CA LEU A 187 -12.71 2.56 7.14
C LEU A 187 -11.88 3.19 6.00
N ALA A 188 -10.74 2.62 5.65
CA ALA A 188 -9.86 3.17 4.60
C ALA A 188 -10.21 2.71 3.18
N GLY A 189 -11.23 1.86 3.00
CA GLY A 189 -11.56 1.24 1.72
C GLY A 189 -12.03 2.22 0.66
N VAL A 190 -12.75 3.26 1.05
CA VAL A 190 -13.38 4.23 0.15
C VAL A 190 -12.44 5.37 -0.23
N TYR A 191 -11.85 6.05 0.73
CA TYR A 191 -11.05 7.26 0.47
C TYR A 191 -9.54 7.01 0.52
N GLY A 192 -9.10 5.92 1.13
CA GLY A 192 -7.69 5.64 1.42
C GLY A 192 -6.77 5.69 0.20
N LEU A 193 -7.25 5.30 -0.97
CA LEU A 193 -6.47 5.31 -2.21
C LEU A 193 -6.13 6.72 -2.71
N GLU A 194 -7.01 7.69 -2.50
CA GLU A 194 -6.75 9.08 -2.84
C GLU A 194 -5.93 9.80 -1.78
N GLN A 195 -5.85 9.22 -0.60
CA GLN A 195 -5.14 9.75 0.55
C GLN A 195 -3.65 9.40 0.54
N ILE A 196 -3.22 8.44 -0.31
CA ILE A 196 -1.82 8.06 -0.44
C ILE A 196 -1.13 8.98 -1.44
N PRO A 197 -0.19 9.84 -0.99
CA PRO A 197 0.49 10.75 -1.88
C PRO A 197 1.54 10.03 -2.75
N ALA A 198 1.62 10.41 -4.02
CA ALA A 198 2.54 9.79 -4.98
C ALA A 198 4.02 9.91 -4.56
N ASN A 199 4.38 10.97 -3.82
CA ASN A 199 5.77 11.21 -3.43
C ASN A 199 6.32 10.26 -2.36
N MET A 200 5.47 9.52 -1.63
CA MET A 200 5.93 8.46 -0.72
C MET A 200 6.19 7.12 -1.44
N ILE A 201 5.73 6.98 -2.67
CA ILE A 201 5.71 5.70 -3.40
C ILE A 201 7.04 5.46 -4.10
N GLU A 202 7.68 4.32 -3.82
CA GLU A 202 8.81 3.80 -4.59
C GLU A 202 8.31 3.05 -5.83
N ARG A 203 7.30 2.20 -5.68
CA ARG A 203 6.58 1.51 -6.74
C ARG A 203 5.26 0.95 -6.21
N VAL A 204 4.35 0.65 -7.11
CA VAL A 204 3.12 -0.09 -6.78
C VAL A 204 3.13 -1.42 -7.52
N GLU A 205 2.94 -2.49 -6.78
CA GLU A 205 2.87 -3.84 -7.32
C GLU A 205 1.42 -4.30 -7.36
N VAL A 206 0.91 -4.67 -8.52
CA VAL A 206 -0.46 -5.14 -8.73
C VAL A 206 -0.44 -6.60 -9.13
N VAL A 207 -1.07 -7.45 -8.31
CA VAL A 207 -1.31 -8.88 -8.59
C VAL A 207 -2.79 -9.08 -8.77
N ARG A 208 -3.19 -9.72 -9.88
CA ARG A 208 -4.58 -10.03 -10.19
C ARG A 208 -4.94 -11.45 -9.78
N GLY A 209 -6.20 -11.64 -9.37
CA GLY A 209 -6.71 -12.92 -8.88
C GLY A 209 -6.53 -13.10 -7.37
N GLY A 210 -7.01 -14.20 -6.84
CA GLY A 210 -7.03 -14.48 -5.40
C GLY A 210 -5.65 -14.38 -4.74
N GLY A 211 -5.54 -13.52 -3.72
CA GLY A 211 -4.34 -13.28 -2.93
C GLY A 211 -4.46 -13.69 -1.47
N SER A 212 -5.64 -14.21 -1.05
CA SER A 212 -5.91 -14.49 0.37
C SER A 212 -4.97 -15.51 0.99
N ALA A 213 -4.40 -16.41 0.21
CA ALA A 213 -3.38 -17.35 0.66
C ALA A 213 -2.09 -16.67 1.19
N LEU A 214 -1.85 -15.40 0.83
CA LEU A 214 -0.72 -14.62 1.35
C LEU A 214 -1.18 -13.50 2.29
N PHE A 215 -2.24 -12.78 1.90
CA PHE A 215 -2.59 -11.49 2.48
C PHE A 215 -3.91 -11.50 3.26
N GLY A 216 -4.60 -12.66 3.33
CA GLY A 216 -5.81 -12.85 4.12
C GLY A 216 -7.09 -12.35 3.44
N SER A 217 -8.06 -11.95 4.25
CA SER A 217 -9.39 -11.51 3.81
C SER A 217 -9.33 -10.35 2.82
N SER A 218 -10.33 -10.28 1.94
CA SER A 218 -10.54 -9.25 0.91
C SER A 218 -9.65 -9.32 -0.33
N ALA A 219 -8.64 -10.20 -0.40
CA ALA A 219 -7.83 -10.40 -1.60
C ALA A 219 -8.50 -11.37 -2.60
N ILE A 220 -9.71 -11.03 -3.07
CA ILE A 220 -10.51 -11.83 -4.02
C ILE A 220 -10.18 -11.44 -5.47
N ALA A 221 -10.30 -10.15 -5.80
CA ALA A 221 -10.05 -9.62 -7.14
C ALA A 221 -8.57 -9.49 -7.44
N GLY A 222 -7.81 -9.11 -6.43
CA GLY A 222 -6.38 -8.91 -6.51
C GLY A 222 -5.80 -8.20 -5.30
N THR A 223 -4.52 -7.87 -5.42
CA THR A 223 -3.76 -7.17 -4.39
C THR A 223 -3.02 -6.00 -5.01
N VAL A 224 -3.12 -4.84 -4.40
CA VAL A 224 -2.32 -3.63 -4.71
C VAL A 224 -1.39 -3.39 -3.52
N ASN A 225 -0.10 -3.55 -3.73
CA ASN A 225 0.92 -3.38 -2.70
C ASN A 225 1.76 -2.13 -2.99
N ILE A 226 1.71 -1.18 -2.09
CA ILE A 226 2.45 0.06 -2.16
C ILE A 226 3.77 -0.16 -1.46
N ILE A 227 4.87 -0.04 -2.20
CA ILE A 227 6.22 -0.08 -1.64
C ILE A 227 6.66 1.37 -1.42
N THR A 228 7.02 1.68 -0.19
CA THR A 228 7.39 3.04 0.21
C THR A 228 8.87 3.32 -0.05
N LYS A 229 9.21 4.60 -0.28
CA LYS A 229 10.59 5.03 -0.50
C LYS A 229 11.42 4.84 0.76
N GLU A 230 12.60 4.21 0.61
CA GLU A 230 13.63 4.18 1.64
C GLU A 230 14.70 5.26 1.36
N PRO A 231 15.30 5.86 2.40
CA PRO A 231 16.43 6.76 2.22
C PRO A 231 17.68 5.96 1.85
N ILE A 232 18.24 6.23 0.67
CA ILE A 232 19.43 5.52 0.15
C ILE A 232 20.60 6.49 -0.01
N ARG A 233 20.32 7.78 -0.26
CA ARG A 233 21.30 8.85 -0.44
C ARG A 233 20.77 10.17 0.07
N ASN A 234 21.68 11.12 0.29
CA ASN A 234 21.27 12.49 0.62
C ASN A 234 20.70 13.16 -0.63
N SER A 235 19.46 13.61 -0.54
CA SER A 235 18.79 14.32 -1.63
C SER A 235 17.59 15.11 -1.10
N GLY A 236 17.18 16.13 -1.83
CA GLY A 236 15.98 16.88 -1.57
C GLY A 236 15.27 17.21 -2.87
N SER A 237 13.94 17.25 -2.85
CA SER A 237 13.15 17.73 -3.98
C SER A 237 11.96 18.55 -3.49
N PHE A 238 11.65 19.57 -4.25
CA PHE A 238 10.47 20.41 -4.09
C PHE A 238 9.72 20.42 -5.41
N SER A 239 8.41 20.28 -5.37
CA SER A 239 7.56 20.38 -6.56
C SER A 239 6.29 21.15 -6.20
N HIS A 240 5.86 21.98 -7.14
CA HIS A 240 4.57 22.66 -7.07
C HIS A 240 3.88 22.55 -8.42
N THR A 241 2.65 22.01 -8.40
CA THR A 241 1.84 21.83 -9.61
C THR A 241 0.55 22.63 -9.45
N ILE A 242 0.20 23.37 -10.47
CA ILE A 242 -1.06 24.09 -10.58
C ILE A 242 -1.81 23.55 -11.78
N SER A 243 -3.03 23.06 -11.56
CA SER A 243 -3.94 22.62 -12.64
C SER A 243 -5.19 23.48 -12.63
N ASN A 244 -5.63 23.90 -13.79
CA ASN A 244 -6.89 24.61 -13.99
C ASN A 244 -7.89 23.71 -14.69
N PHE A 245 -9.15 23.75 -14.29
CA PHE A 245 -10.22 22.99 -14.91
C PHE A 245 -10.92 23.85 -15.97
N ASP A 246 -10.77 23.45 -17.23
CA ASP A 246 -11.48 24.02 -18.41
C ASP A 246 -11.41 25.56 -18.51
N GLY A 247 -10.27 26.18 -18.13
CA GLY A 247 -10.14 27.63 -18.12
C GLY A 247 -11.01 28.35 -17.09
N SER A 248 -11.69 27.61 -16.21
CA SER A 248 -12.53 28.14 -15.14
C SER A 248 -11.71 28.84 -14.04
N GLY A 249 -12.38 29.44 -13.07
CA GLY A 249 -11.75 29.94 -11.84
C GLY A 249 -11.35 28.85 -10.83
N SER A 250 -11.51 27.57 -11.17
CA SER A 250 -11.24 26.44 -10.28
C SER A 250 -9.86 25.87 -10.52
N PHE A 251 -9.08 25.74 -9.44
CA PHE A 251 -7.69 25.28 -9.47
C PHE A 251 -7.46 24.13 -8.53
N ASP A 252 -6.53 23.24 -8.90
CA ASP A 252 -5.92 22.23 -8.04
C ASP A 252 -4.43 22.56 -7.87
N ASN A 253 -4.04 22.92 -6.67
CA ASN A 253 -2.67 23.25 -6.30
C ASN A 253 -2.10 22.11 -5.47
N ASN A 254 -0.99 21.54 -5.90
CA ASN A 254 -0.31 20.46 -5.17
C ASN A 254 1.16 20.83 -4.94
N THR A 255 1.56 20.92 -3.69
CA THR A 255 2.94 21.21 -3.28
C THR A 255 3.50 19.97 -2.58
N THR A 256 4.67 19.51 -2.99
CA THR A 256 5.37 18.40 -2.34
C THR A 256 6.79 18.79 -1.94
N LEU A 257 7.24 18.27 -0.81
CA LEU A 257 8.60 18.39 -0.32
C LEU A 257 9.09 17.02 0.09
N ASN A 258 10.29 16.64 -0.35
CA ASN A 258 10.94 15.39 0.02
C ASN A 258 12.38 15.66 0.44
N LEU A 259 12.80 15.01 1.51
CA LEU A 259 14.17 15.07 2.01
C LEU A 259 14.63 13.68 2.40
N SER A 260 15.71 13.22 1.80
CA SER A 260 16.38 11.96 2.12
C SER A 260 17.74 12.25 2.73
N LEU A 261 17.99 11.71 3.90
CA LEU A 261 19.23 11.87 4.66
C LEU A 261 19.78 10.50 5.01
N VAL A 262 21.08 10.30 4.77
CA VAL A 262 21.77 9.05 5.09
C VAL A 262 23.09 9.39 5.77
N SER A 263 23.40 8.70 6.87
CA SER A 263 24.68 8.86 7.57
C SER A 263 25.85 8.42 6.68
N SER A 264 27.04 8.99 6.92
CA SER A 264 28.24 8.69 6.11
C SER A 264 28.67 7.22 6.13
N ASP A 265 28.33 6.50 7.22
CA ASP A 265 28.54 5.06 7.37
C ASP A 265 27.34 4.23 6.89
N SER A 266 26.31 4.86 6.35
CA SER A 266 25.06 4.26 5.89
C SER A 266 24.31 3.41 6.93
N LYS A 267 24.62 3.59 8.22
CA LYS A 267 23.93 2.87 9.30
C LYS A 267 22.54 3.38 9.57
N MET A 268 22.31 4.66 9.35
CA MET A 268 21.03 5.32 9.56
C MET A 268 20.60 6.09 8.32
N GLY A 269 19.31 6.09 8.07
CA GLY A 269 18.72 6.94 7.05
C GLY A 269 17.32 7.37 7.45
N ALA A 270 16.91 8.54 6.97
CA ALA A 270 15.59 9.09 7.15
C ALA A 270 15.09 9.73 5.86
N TYR A 271 13.90 9.35 5.41
CA TYR A 271 13.17 9.96 4.30
C TYR A 271 11.96 10.67 4.88
N VAL A 272 11.97 12.00 4.81
CA VAL A 272 10.86 12.85 5.23
C VAL A 272 10.15 13.35 4.00
N TYR A 273 8.84 13.28 3.98
CA TYR A 273 8.04 13.78 2.88
C TYR A 273 6.84 14.58 3.38
N GLY A 274 6.43 15.55 2.60
CA GLY A 274 5.26 16.36 2.84
C GLY A 274 4.48 16.61 1.57
N GLN A 275 3.16 16.71 1.69
CA GLN A 275 2.26 17.13 0.63
C GLN A 275 1.23 18.10 1.20
N SER A 276 0.95 19.15 0.44
CA SER A 276 -0.19 20.04 0.67
C SER A 276 -0.92 20.23 -0.66
N ARG A 277 -2.14 19.69 -0.75
CA ARG A 277 -3.00 19.79 -1.91
C ARG A 277 -4.25 20.58 -1.56
N HIS A 278 -4.60 21.50 -2.42
CA HIS A 278 -5.80 22.32 -2.29
C HIS A 278 -6.47 22.45 -3.65
N ARG A 279 -7.65 21.84 -3.79
CA ARG A 279 -8.51 21.92 -4.97
C ARG A 279 -9.77 22.71 -4.65
N SER A 280 -10.09 23.69 -5.50
CA SER A 280 -11.39 24.36 -5.48
C SER A 280 -12.47 23.38 -5.97
N ALA A 281 -13.70 23.56 -5.51
CA ALA A 281 -14.82 22.89 -6.15
C ALA A 281 -14.94 23.34 -7.61
N TRP A 282 -15.31 22.43 -8.50
CA TRP A 282 -15.53 22.74 -9.89
C TRP A 282 -16.96 22.37 -10.29
N ASP A 283 -17.70 23.35 -10.73
CA ASP A 283 -19.05 23.28 -11.30
C ASP A 283 -18.91 23.55 -12.80
N SER A 284 -19.05 22.50 -13.60
CA SER A 284 -18.79 22.52 -15.04
C SER A 284 -19.90 23.15 -15.84
N ASN A 285 -21.15 23.00 -15.40
CA ASN A 285 -22.33 23.36 -16.11
C ASN A 285 -23.03 24.63 -15.54
N GLY A 286 -22.55 25.13 -14.39
CA GLY A 286 -23.07 26.35 -13.75
C GLY A 286 -24.39 26.18 -13.03
N ASP A 287 -24.80 24.95 -12.69
CA ASP A 287 -26.08 24.68 -12.01
C ASP A 287 -26.01 24.87 -10.48
N GLY A 288 -24.81 25.17 -9.95
CA GLY A 288 -24.57 25.36 -8.53
C GLY A 288 -24.24 24.07 -7.78
N PHE A 289 -24.09 22.95 -8.49
CA PHE A 289 -23.65 21.64 -7.99
C PHE A 289 -22.25 21.31 -8.55
N SER A 290 -21.35 20.82 -7.73
CA SER A 290 -19.98 20.53 -8.18
C SER A 290 -19.83 19.16 -8.83
N GLU A 291 -19.21 19.09 -10.00
CA GLU A 291 -18.71 17.85 -10.61
C GLU A 291 -17.44 17.35 -9.94
N LEU A 292 -16.62 18.25 -9.38
CA LEU A 292 -15.47 17.89 -8.56
C LEU A 292 -15.57 18.56 -7.19
N PRO A 293 -15.46 17.78 -6.10
CA PRO A 293 -15.55 18.33 -4.76
C PRO A 293 -14.34 19.21 -4.42
N LYS A 294 -14.57 20.19 -3.54
CA LYS A 294 -13.49 20.90 -2.86
C LYS A 294 -12.69 19.94 -2.03
N LEU A 295 -11.36 20.02 -2.13
CA LEU A 295 -10.42 19.16 -1.41
C LEU A 295 -9.32 20.00 -0.74
N LYS A 296 -9.01 19.68 0.51
CA LYS A 296 -7.80 20.12 1.17
C LYS A 296 -7.18 18.90 1.83
N ASN A 297 -5.96 18.54 1.41
CA ASN A 297 -5.22 17.42 1.96
C ASN A 297 -3.83 17.90 2.40
N GLN A 298 -3.44 17.54 3.60
CA GLN A 298 -2.11 17.83 4.16
C GLN A 298 -1.55 16.56 4.75
N THR A 299 -0.41 16.13 4.23
CA THR A 299 0.27 14.91 4.67
C THR A 299 1.71 15.22 5.04
N VAL A 300 2.17 14.64 6.14
CA VAL A 300 3.58 14.59 6.51
C VAL A 300 3.94 13.16 6.89
N GLY A 301 5.10 12.69 6.47
CA GLY A 301 5.54 11.33 6.79
C GLY A 301 7.04 11.20 6.92
N LEU A 302 7.43 10.11 7.54
CA LEU A 302 8.81 9.72 7.83
C LEU A 302 8.97 8.22 7.60
N ASN A 303 9.98 7.84 6.80
CA ASN A 303 10.50 6.47 6.74
C ASN A 303 11.96 6.52 7.19
N ALA A 304 12.33 5.72 8.17
CA ALA A 304 13.68 5.70 8.69
C ALA A 304 14.18 4.26 8.89
N TYR A 305 15.48 4.09 8.85
CA TYR A 305 16.07 2.82 9.22
C TYR A 305 17.31 3.00 10.10
N TYR A 306 17.58 1.95 10.88
CA TYR A 306 18.81 1.76 11.60
C TYR A 306 19.34 0.35 11.36
N ARG A 307 20.53 0.23 10.76
CA ARG A 307 21.24 -1.05 10.60
C ARG A 307 21.94 -1.41 11.90
N THR A 308 21.38 -2.36 12.61
CA THR A 308 21.95 -2.86 13.86
C THR A 308 23.21 -3.69 13.61
N SER A 309 23.32 -4.28 12.41
CA SER A 309 24.51 -4.96 11.89
C SER A 309 24.45 -4.98 10.35
N ALA A 310 25.48 -5.52 9.71
CA ALA A 310 25.46 -5.80 8.26
C ALA A 310 24.32 -6.75 7.85
N TYR A 311 23.81 -7.55 8.78
CA TYR A 311 22.82 -8.58 8.55
C TYR A 311 21.46 -8.27 9.20
N SER A 312 21.30 -7.14 9.86
CA SER A 312 20.04 -6.81 10.53
C SER A 312 19.72 -5.32 10.47
N LYS A 313 18.43 -5.02 10.25
CA LYS A 313 17.90 -3.68 10.07
C LYS A 313 16.60 -3.53 10.84
N LEU A 314 16.47 -2.41 11.56
CA LEU A 314 15.21 -1.90 12.10
C LEU A 314 14.72 -0.80 11.19
N SER A 315 13.45 -0.86 10.75
CA SER A 315 12.80 0.17 9.95
C SER A 315 11.62 0.74 10.73
N LEU A 316 11.46 2.05 10.67
CA LEU A 316 10.36 2.82 11.24
C LEU A 316 9.64 3.54 10.12
N GLU A 317 8.34 3.55 10.14
CA GLU A 317 7.50 4.40 9.31
C GLU A 317 6.48 5.12 10.17
N TYR A 318 6.15 6.33 9.77
CA TYR A 318 5.06 7.11 10.34
C TYR A 318 4.53 8.09 9.30
N HIS A 319 3.21 8.23 9.22
CA HIS A 319 2.61 9.35 8.52
C HIS A 319 1.35 9.84 9.22
N HIS A 320 1.15 11.13 9.13
CA HIS A 320 -0.04 11.84 9.57
C HIS A 320 -0.68 12.54 8.37
N MET A 321 -2.01 12.48 8.29
CA MET A 321 -2.76 13.15 7.25
C MET A 321 -4.03 13.77 7.80
N GLU A 322 -4.29 15.01 7.36
CA GLU A 322 -5.55 15.72 7.54
C GLU A 322 -6.17 15.94 6.17
N GLU A 323 -7.42 15.55 6.00
CA GLU A 323 -8.15 15.76 4.77
C GLU A 323 -9.52 16.38 5.05
N PHE A 324 -9.90 17.36 4.23
CA PHE A 324 -11.23 17.94 4.17
C PHE A 324 -11.77 17.82 2.74
N ARG A 325 -12.97 17.27 2.59
CA ARG A 325 -13.73 17.19 1.33
C ARG A 325 -15.10 17.80 1.50
N ARG A 326 -15.56 18.52 0.48
CA ARG A 326 -16.89 19.08 0.41
C ARG A 326 -17.38 19.07 -1.03
N GLY A 327 -18.45 18.35 -1.30
CA GLY A 327 -19.13 18.35 -2.59
C GLY A 327 -20.59 18.80 -2.47
N GLY A 328 -21.23 18.92 -3.61
CA GLY A 328 -22.62 19.36 -3.73
C GLY A 328 -22.77 20.85 -3.96
N SER A 329 -23.68 21.46 -3.25
CA SER A 329 -24.05 22.87 -3.40
C SER A 329 -23.68 23.73 -2.18
N GLY A 330 -23.78 25.06 -2.32
CA GLY A 330 -23.75 25.99 -1.20
C GLY A 330 -22.44 26.04 -0.42
N PHE A 331 -21.27 26.09 -1.07
CA PHE A 331 -19.92 25.99 -0.46
C PHE A 331 -19.60 27.04 0.58
N SER A 332 -20.31 28.17 0.62
CA SER A 332 -20.15 29.25 1.61
C SER A 332 -20.93 29.03 2.90
N LEU A 333 -21.86 28.07 2.90
CA LEU A 333 -22.76 27.79 4.02
C LEU A 333 -22.36 26.52 4.75
N PRO A 334 -22.71 26.36 6.03
CA PRO A 334 -22.66 25.06 6.70
C PRO A 334 -23.44 23.99 5.93
N PRO A 335 -23.04 22.69 6.00
CA PRO A 335 -23.65 21.64 5.19
C PRO A 335 -25.17 21.56 5.29
N HIS A 336 -25.72 21.50 6.50
CA HIS A 336 -27.17 21.43 6.75
C HIS A 336 -27.94 22.64 6.22
N ILE A 337 -27.37 23.85 6.34
CA ILE A 337 -28.01 25.07 5.81
C ILE A 337 -27.96 25.08 4.28
N ALA A 338 -26.87 24.59 3.68
CA ALA A 338 -26.76 24.52 2.23
C ALA A 338 -27.72 23.46 1.64
N GLU A 339 -27.95 22.37 2.34
CA GLU A 339 -28.95 21.35 1.95
C GLU A 339 -30.36 21.92 2.02
N ASP A 340 -30.72 22.61 3.09
CA ASP A 340 -32.03 23.25 3.26
C ASP A 340 -32.28 24.39 2.27
N ALA A 341 -31.22 25.13 1.90
CA ALA A 341 -31.33 26.22 0.91
C ALA A 341 -31.62 25.74 -0.52
N GLY A 342 -31.40 24.46 -0.78
CA GLY A 342 -31.62 23.84 -2.08
C GLY A 342 -30.63 24.26 -3.17
N LEU A 343 -30.87 23.77 -4.38
CA LEU A 343 -30.12 24.15 -5.58
C LEU A 343 -30.65 25.50 -6.11
N ASN A 344 -29.75 26.41 -6.40
CA ASN A 344 -29.93 27.79 -6.86
C ASN A 344 -31.27 28.08 -7.58
N GLY A 345 -32.36 28.35 -6.82
CA GLY A 345 -33.65 28.75 -7.37
C GLY A 345 -34.44 27.69 -8.12
N THR A 346 -33.98 26.44 -8.16
CA THR A 346 -34.67 25.33 -8.85
C THR A 346 -35.81 24.72 -8.03
N GLY A 347 -35.85 24.99 -6.72
CA GLY A 347 -36.78 24.34 -5.78
C GLY A 347 -36.42 22.88 -5.46
N ALA A 348 -35.34 22.34 -6.04
CA ALA A 348 -34.85 21.04 -5.70
C ALA A 348 -34.08 21.09 -4.36
N PRO A 349 -34.15 20.04 -3.50
CA PRO A 349 -33.35 19.98 -2.27
C PRO A 349 -31.86 20.01 -2.63
N GLY A 350 -31.08 20.74 -1.84
CA GLY A 350 -29.63 20.71 -1.95
C GLY A 350 -29.11 19.32 -1.61
N LEU A 351 -28.10 18.89 -2.31
CA LEU A 351 -27.34 17.69 -1.94
C LEU A 351 -25.95 18.12 -1.50
N VAL A 352 -25.58 17.76 -0.28
CA VAL A 352 -24.32 18.16 0.31
C VAL A 352 -23.66 16.99 1.02
N GLU A 353 -22.40 16.77 0.70
CA GLU A 353 -21.57 15.83 1.43
C GLU A 353 -20.29 16.50 1.91
N GLN A 354 -19.94 16.28 3.17
CA GLN A 354 -18.73 16.83 3.75
C GLN A 354 -18.03 15.80 4.61
N LEU A 355 -16.70 15.71 4.46
CA LEU A 355 -15.87 14.81 5.21
C LEU A 355 -14.64 15.53 5.76
N LYS A 356 -14.27 15.19 6.97
CA LYS A 356 -12.99 15.57 7.55
C LYS A 356 -12.35 14.31 8.15
N HIS A 357 -11.20 13.92 7.60
CA HIS A 357 -10.40 12.79 8.09
C HIS A 357 -9.17 13.29 8.83
N SER A 358 -8.81 12.59 9.90
CA SER A 358 -7.51 12.66 10.55
C SER A 358 -6.99 11.24 10.67
N ILE A 359 -5.85 10.97 10.05
CA ILE A 359 -5.25 9.62 9.95
C ILE A 359 -3.85 9.66 10.51
N ASN A 360 -3.57 8.73 11.41
CA ASN A 360 -2.23 8.46 11.92
C ASN A 360 -1.89 7.01 11.63
N THR A 361 -0.79 6.77 10.94
CA THR A 361 -0.29 5.43 10.64
C THR A 361 1.16 5.32 11.05
N GLY A 362 1.52 4.22 11.68
CA GLY A 362 2.91 3.96 12.05
C GLY A 362 3.24 2.49 12.04
N GLY A 363 4.52 2.17 11.89
CA GLY A 363 4.99 0.80 11.87
C GLY A 363 6.46 0.65 12.19
N LEU A 364 6.78 -0.51 12.75
CA LEU A 364 8.15 -0.97 13.01
C LEU A 364 8.33 -2.31 12.31
N LYS A 365 9.48 -2.49 11.66
CA LYS A 365 9.87 -3.77 11.06
C LYS A 365 11.32 -4.05 11.40
N PHE A 366 11.56 -5.25 11.92
CA PHE A 366 12.91 -5.78 12.10
C PHE A 366 13.14 -6.87 11.07
N THR A 367 14.29 -6.84 10.38
CA THR A 367 14.70 -7.88 9.43
C THR A 367 16.10 -8.33 9.77
N ALA A 368 16.33 -9.64 9.75
CA ALA A 368 17.64 -10.25 10.01
C ALA A 368 17.93 -11.37 9.00
N PHE A 369 19.16 -11.42 8.52
CA PHE A 369 19.71 -12.44 7.65
C PHE A 369 20.78 -13.23 8.39
N SER A 370 20.88 -14.52 8.12
CA SER A 370 22.01 -15.30 8.62
C SER A 370 23.28 -15.06 7.79
N LYS A 371 24.45 -15.19 8.39
CA LYS A 371 25.75 -15.05 7.69
C LYS A 371 25.91 -16.02 6.52
N ASN A 372 25.27 -17.20 6.55
CA ASN A 372 25.26 -18.17 5.45
C ASN A 372 24.21 -17.87 4.37
N GLN A 373 23.49 -16.74 4.50
CA GLN A 373 22.44 -16.26 3.56
C GLN A 373 21.27 -17.25 3.35
N LYS A 374 21.14 -18.29 4.18
CA LYS A 374 20.08 -19.29 4.05
C LYS A 374 18.82 -18.96 4.86
N HIS A 375 18.92 -18.11 5.87
CA HIS A 375 17.82 -17.78 6.75
C HIS A 375 17.51 -16.29 6.68
N THR A 376 16.25 -15.95 6.48
CA THR A 376 15.74 -14.60 6.62
C THR A 376 14.63 -14.61 7.65
N PHE A 377 14.73 -13.78 8.65
CA PHE A 377 13.69 -13.57 9.66
C PHE A 377 13.22 -12.13 9.61
N SER A 378 11.91 -11.91 9.67
CA SER A 378 11.33 -10.58 9.83
C SER A 378 10.18 -10.60 10.81
N THR A 379 10.06 -9.53 11.60
CA THR A 379 8.91 -9.26 12.44
C THR A 379 8.49 -7.82 12.26
N TYR A 380 7.19 -7.56 12.40
CA TYR A 380 6.63 -6.23 12.23
C TYR A 380 5.44 -6.00 13.14
N ALA A 381 5.27 -4.73 13.50
CA ALA A 381 4.10 -4.20 14.16
C ALA A 381 3.69 -2.93 13.42
N SER A 382 2.41 -2.80 13.08
CA SER A 382 1.87 -1.59 12.44
C SER A 382 0.52 -1.25 13.05
N ALA A 383 0.21 0.04 13.11
CA ALA A 383 -1.08 0.52 13.58
C ALA A 383 -1.53 1.71 12.74
N GLN A 384 -2.84 1.81 12.56
CA GLN A 384 -3.51 2.96 11.95
C GLN A 384 -4.68 3.38 12.83
N HIS A 385 -4.83 4.68 13.03
CA HIS A 385 -5.97 5.29 13.71
C HIS A 385 -6.58 6.35 12.81
N ILE A 386 -7.87 6.20 12.54
CA ILE A 386 -8.66 7.10 11.69
C ILE A 386 -9.77 7.72 12.53
N VAL A 387 -9.94 9.03 12.39
CA VAL A 387 -11.12 9.76 12.86
C VAL A 387 -11.74 10.44 11.65
N ARG A 388 -13.00 10.14 11.38
CA ARG A 388 -13.80 10.77 10.33
C ARG A 388 -14.98 11.50 10.95
N ASN A 389 -15.09 12.80 10.68
CA ASN A 389 -16.32 13.54 10.88
C ASN A 389 -17.00 13.71 9.53
N SER A 390 -18.25 13.33 9.43
CA SER A 390 -19.01 13.29 8.17
C SER A 390 -20.29 14.11 8.28
N TYR A 391 -20.75 14.58 7.14
CA TYR A 391 -22.09 15.03 6.90
C TYR A 391 -22.64 14.36 5.64
N TYR A 392 -23.64 13.51 5.79
CA TYR A 392 -24.42 12.85 4.75
C TYR A 392 -25.89 13.05 5.11
N SER A 393 -26.42 14.26 4.88
CA SER A 393 -27.74 14.71 5.37
C SER A 393 -27.91 14.66 6.91
N ALA A 394 -26.92 14.21 7.64
CA ALA A 394 -26.80 14.29 9.10
C ALA A 394 -25.33 14.24 9.50
N TYR A 395 -25.00 14.82 10.64
CA TYR A 395 -23.64 14.75 11.19
C TYR A 395 -23.37 13.39 11.82
N GLY A 396 -22.21 12.83 11.47
CA GLY A 396 -21.69 11.56 12.00
C GLY A 396 -20.24 11.64 12.42
N MET A 397 -19.82 10.70 13.24
CA MET A 397 -18.42 10.50 13.63
C MET A 397 -18.09 9.02 13.58
N THR A 398 -17.08 8.68 12.80
CA THR A 398 -16.54 7.33 12.73
C THR A 398 -15.11 7.32 13.25
N THR A 399 -14.77 6.36 14.07
CA THR A 399 -13.39 6.10 14.50
C THR A 399 -13.02 4.67 14.20
N ASP A 400 -11.78 4.45 13.78
CA ASP A 400 -11.28 3.13 13.50
C ASP A 400 -9.84 2.98 13.95
N PHE A 401 -9.54 1.87 14.61
CA PHE A 401 -8.20 1.50 15.01
C PHE A 401 -7.87 0.13 14.44
N THR A 402 -6.88 0.07 13.57
CA THR A 402 -6.35 -1.17 13.01
C THR A 402 -4.93 -1.41 13.52
N GLY A 403 -4.66 -2.62 14.01
CA GLY A 403 -3.34 -3.06 14.44
C GLY A 403 -2.96 -4.37 13.78
N VAL A 404 -1.70 -4.49 13.34
CA VAL A 404 -1.16 -5.70 12.72
C VAL A 404 0.16 -6.06 13.38
N LEU A 405 0.26 -7.32 13.82
CA LEU A 405 1.50 -7.92 14.31
C LEU A 405 1.82 -9.14 13.46
N GLY A 406 3.07 -9.30 13.05
CA GLY A 406 3.46 -10.47 12.27
C GLY A 406 4.91 -10.86 12.41
N ALA A 407 5.18 -12.13 12.12
CA ALA A 407 6.51 -12.68 12.00
C ALA A 407 6.57 -13.62 10.81
N GLN A 408 7.65 -13.53 10.05
CA GLN A 408 7.91 -14.35 8.87
C GLN A 408 9.33 -14.91 8.92
N TYR A 409 9.46 -16.14 8.49
CA TYR A 409 10.72 -16.82 8.33
C TYR A 409 10.83 -17.41 6.94
N ILE A 410 11.99 -17.24 6.30
CA ILE A 410 12.31 -17.81 4.99
C ILE A 410 13.58 -18.66 5.14
N TYR A 411 13.54 -19.86 4.57
CA TYR A 411 14.69 -20.73 4.46
C TYR A 411 15.01 -21.06 3.01
N HIS A 412 16.23 -20.78 2.58
CA HIS A 412 16.73 -21.03 1.23
C HIS A 412 17.46 -22.38 1.18
N PHE A 413 16.83 -23.36 0.55
CA PHE A 413 17.44 -24.66 0.29
C PHE A 413 18.29 -24.61 -0.98
N ASP A 414 19.55 -25.08 -0.91
CA ASP A 414 20.34 -25.32 -2.11
C ASP A 414 19.69 -26.40 -3.00
N LYS A 415 19.03 -27.37 -2.35
CA LYS A 415 18.19 -28.39 -3.00
C LYS A 415 17.15 -28.90 -2.01
N CYS A 416 15.89 -28.89 -2.42
CA CYS A 416 14.77 -29.49 -1.71
C CYS A 416 14.06 -30.45 -2.68
N LEU A 417 14.11 -31.75 -2.42
CA LEU A 417 13.65 -32.82 -3.31
C LEU A 417 14.41 -32.84 -4.65
N PHE A 418 14.04 -32.04 -5.63
CA PHE A 418 14.55 -32.12 -7.00
C PHE A 418 15.26 -30.83 -7.49
N MET A 419 15.01 -29.65 -6.86
CA MET A 419 15.66 -28.38 -7.24
C MET A 419 15.83 -27.44 -6.04
N PRO A 420 16.54 -26.29 -6.18
CA PRO A 420 16.59 -25.25 -5.15
C PRO A 420 15.18 -24.80 -4.77
N ALA A 421 14.98 -24.43 -3.50
CA ALA A 421 13.67 -23.99 -3.05
C ALA A 421 13.73 -22.96 -1.94
N ASP A 422 12.69 -22.13 -1.85
CA ASP A 422 12.44 -21.22 -0.74
C ASP A 422 11.21 -21.67 0.04
N LEU A 423 11.41 -22.03 1.31
CA LEU A 423 10.34 -22.27 2.26
C LEU A 423 10.04 -20.97 3.00
N THR A 424 8.84 -20.45 2.86
CA THR A 424 8.35 -19.28 3.59
C THR A 424 7.24 -19.69 4.54
N GLY A 425 7.33 -19.30 5.80
CA GLY A 425 6.27 -19.49 6.79
C GLY A 425 6.11 -18.29 7.68
N GLY A 426 4.92 -18.07 8.21
CA GLY A 426 4.69 -16.94 9.10
C GLY A 426 3.38 -17.03 9.85
N ILE A 427 3.29 -16.14 10.84
CA ILE A 427 2.11 -15.90 11.66
C ILE A 427 1.75 -14.42 11.60
N GLU A 428 0.47 -14.12 11.68
CA GLU A 428 -0.03 -12.75 11.64
C GLU A 428 -1.26 -12.62 12.54
N PHE A 429 -1.36 -11.51 13.24
CA PHE A 429 -2.52 -11.14 14.02
C PHE A 429 -2.97 -9.74 13.59
N ASN A 430 -4.25 -9.63 13.22
CA ASN A 430 -4.90 -8.37 12.87
C ASN A 430 -5.98 -8.07 13.89
N HIS A 431 -6.05 -6.81 14.30
CA HIS A 431 -7.09 -6.24 15.15
C HIS A 431 -7.67 -5.02 14.45
N ASP A 432 -9.00 -4.97 14.35
CA ASP A 432 -9.75 -3.86 13.76
C ASP A 432 -10.89 -3.50 14.71
N ASN A 433 -11.03 -2.22 15.04
CA ASN A 433 -12.04 -1.71 15.97
C ASN A 433 -12.69 -0.46 15.39
N LEU A 434 -13.83 -0.68 14.75
CA LEU A 434 -14.65 0.31 14.10
C LEU A 434 -15.80 0.74 15.00
N HIS A 435 -15.94 2.05 15.19
CA HIS A 435 -17.05 2.66 15.91
C HIS A 435 -17.63 3.79 15.07
N ASP A 436 -18.91 3.68 14.72
CA ASP A 436 -19.64 4.68 13.95
C ASP A 436 -20.88 5.15 14.73
N LYS A 437 -21.08 6.46 14.80
CA LYS A 437 -22.22 7.05 15.52
C LYS A 437 -22.72 8.32 14.87
N ALA A 438 -24.02 8.50 14.94
CA ALA A 438 -24.67 9.76 14.66
C ALA A 438 -24.34 10.81 15.73
N THR A 439 -24.09 12.05 15.31
CA THR A 439 -23.75 13.18 16.19
C THR A 439 -24.65 14.39 16.01
N ASP A 440 -25.66 14.30 15.15
CA ASP A 440 -26.60 15.38 14.82
C ASP A 440 -27.75 15.49 15.83
N VAL A 441 -27.39 15.90 17.05
CA VAL A 441 -28.37 16.00 18.16
C VAL A 441 -29.56 16.91 17.79
N GLN A 442 -29.33 17.98 17.03
CA GLN A 442 -30.39 18.93 16.69
C GLN A 442 -31.40 18.29 15.74
N LYS A 443 -30.94 17.62 14.67
CA LYS A 443 -31.79 16.89 13.72
C LYS A 443 -32.72 15.89 14.42
N TYR A 444 -32.16 15.09 15.32
CA TYR A 444 -32.94 14.07 16.04
C TYR A 444 -33.90 14.67 17.07
N ARG A 445 -33.52 15.80 17.66
CA ARG A 445 -34.43 16.58 18.53
C ARG A 445 -35.58 17.17 17.73
N ASP A 446 -35.32 17.72 16.56
CA ASP A 446 -36.36 18.29 15.70
C ASP A 446 -37.31 17.22 15.18
N ALA A 447 -36.81 16.03 14.83
CA ALA A 447 -37.62 14.87 14.50
C ALA A 447 -38.50 14.41 15.67
N ALA A 448 -37.94 14.38 16.88
CA ALA A 448 -38.68 14.06 18.10
C ALA A 448 -39.81 15.06 18.39
N LEU A 449 -39.54 16.35 18.25
CA LEU A 449 -40.52 17.44 18.44
C LEU A 449 -41.55 17.51 17.29
N ALA A 450 -41.21 17.03 16.10
CA ALA A 450 -42.17 16.90 15.00
C ALA A 450 -43.22 15.81 15.29
N GLU A 451 -42.84 14.72 16.00
CA GLU A 451 -43.75 13.67 16.47
C GLU A 451 -44.60 14.16 17.66
N ASP A 452 -43.99 14.81 18.64
CA ASP A 452 -44.63 15.32 19.84
C ASP A 452 -44.10 16.71 20.21
N PRO A 453 -44.73 17.80 19.69
CA PRO A 453 -44.30 19.18 19.95
C PRO A 453 -44.27 19.60 21.40
N THR A 454 -44.97 18.84 22.27
CA THR A 454 -45.06 19.14 23.71
C THR A 454 -44.12 18.34 24.57
N ALA A 455 -43.34 17.43 23.98
CA ALA A 455 -42.42 16.55 24.69
C ALA A 455 -41.33 17.33 25.43
N THR A 456 -41.12 17.03 26.68
CA THR A 456 -40.06 17.61 27.54
C THR A 456 -39.48 16.50 28.43
N GLY A 457 -38.32 16.79 29.06
CA GLY A 457 -37.71 15.86 30.03
C GLY A 457 -37.50 14.45 29.46
N ASP A 458 -37.84 13.44 30.23
CA ASP A 458 -37.63 12.03 29.88
C ASP A 458 -38.36 11.63 28.58
N ARG A 459 -39.55 12.19 28.34
CA ARG A 459 -40.33 11.91 27.13
C ARG A 459 -39.59 12.39 25.86
N LEU A 460 -39.06 13.60 25.89
CA LEU A 460 -38.25 14.13 24.79
C LEU A 460 -37.01 13.29 24.58
N GLN A 461 -36.32 12.90 25.66
CA GLN A 461 -35.14 12.05 25.57
C GLN A 461 -35.44 10.69 24.93
N GLN A 462 -36.52 10.04 25.29
CA GLN A 462 -36.97 8.76 24.70
C GLN A 462 -37.25 8.92 23.19
N LEU A 463 -37.86 10.04 22.78
CA LEU A 463 -38.13 10.32 21.38
C LEU A 463 -36.83 10.60 20.59
N ILE A 464 -35.90 11.36 21.17
CA ILE A 464 -34.58 11.58 20.55
C ILE A 464 -33.86 10.23 20.36
N GLU A 465 -33.83 9.37 21.37
CA GLU A 465 -33.24 8.03 21.28
C GLU A 465 -33.93 7.16 20.21
N LYS A 466 -35.26 7.26 20.06
CA LYS A 466 -36.00 6.56 19.00
C LYS A 466 -35.56 6.98 17.59
N TYR A 467 -35.27 8.27 17.36
CA TYR A 467 -34.87 8.79 16.06
C TYR A 467 -33.37 8.75 15.82
N THR A 468 -32.56 8.60 16.88
CA THR A 468 -31.10 8.49 16.73
C THR A 468 -30.73 7.09 16.26
N PRO A 469 -29.99 6.92 15.15
CA PRO A 469 -29.50 5.62 14.72
C PRO A 469 -28.63 4.97 15.81
N ALA A 470 -28.82 3.66 16.00
CA ALA A 470 -27.97 2.92 16.92
C ALA A 470 -26.52 2.94 16.44
N PRO A 471 -25.53 3.17 17.33
CA PRO A 471 -24.15 3.18 16.94
C PRO A 471 -23.70 1.79 16.47
N LEU A 472 -22.90 1.75 15.40
CA LEU A 472 -22.23 0.54 14.97
C LEU A 472 -20.92 0.38 15.75
N ASN A 473 -20.79 -0.76 16.45
CA ASN A 473 -19.56 -1.15 17.13
C ASN A 473 -19.11 -2.50 16.56
N GLN A 474 -17.96 -2.53 15.91
CA GLN A 474 -17.43 -3.74 15.31
C GLN A 474 -15.99 -3.96 15.74
N VAL A 475 -15.73 -5.08 16.40
CA VAL A 475 -14.37 -5.52 16.73
C VAL A 475 -14.09 -6.82 16.00
N VAL A 476 -13.05 -6.83 15.17
CA VAL A 476 -12.61 -7.99 14.41
C VAL A 476 -11.19 -8.34 14.78
N ASN A 477 -10.97 -9.60 15.20
CA ASN A 477 -9.64 -10.14 15.45
C ASN A 477 -9.41 -11.31 14.50
N ILE A 478 -8.25 -11.32 13.82
CA ILE A 478 -7.88 -12.38 12.90
C ILE A 478 -6.52 -12.93 13.29
N ALA A 479 -6.47 -14.19 13.66
CA ALA A 479 -5.24 -14.93 13.88
C ALA A 479 -4.97 -15.82 12.67
N SER A 480 -3.75 -15.77 12.14
CA SER A 480 -3.39 -16.39 10.88
C SER A 480 -2.06 -17.12 10.94
N VAL A 481 -2.01 -18.24 10.23
CA VAL A 481 -0.78 -19.00 9.96
C VAL A 481 -0.72 -19.27 8.46
N TYR A 482 0.44 -19.07 7.84
CA TYR A 482 0.65 -19.39 6.44
C TYR A 482 1.99 -20.09 6.23
N ALA A 483 2.03 -20.92 5.20
CA ALA A 483 3.27 -21.54 4.72
C ALA A 483 3.19 -21.79 3.22
N GLN A 484 4.33 -21.69 2.56
CA GLN A 484 4.49 -22.01 1.14
C GLN A 484 5.91 -22.50 0.87
N ASN A 485 6.04 -23.34 -0.14
CA ASN A 485 7.34 -23.72 -0.70
C ASN A 485 7.37 -23.44 -2.20
N GLU A 486 8.42 -22.78 -2.66
CA GLU A 486 8.66 -22.48 -4.06
C GLU A 486 9.94 -23.16 -4.50
N TRP A 487 9.83 -24.21 -5.33
CA TRP A 487 10.94 -24.82 -6.06
C TRP A 487 11.20 -24.01 -7.31
N LYS A 488 12.42 -23.53 -7.51
CA LYS A 488 12.70 -22.62 -8.61
C LYS A 488 14.12 -22.72 -9.17
N ASN A 489 14.20 -22.45 -10.46
CA ASN A 489 15.42 -22.14 -11.20
C ASN A 489 15.09 -21.11 -12.30
N GLU A 490 16.02 -20.82 -13.19
CA GLU A 490 15.81 -19.85 -14.29
C GLU A 490 14.63 -20.25 -15.18
N GLN A 491 14.45 -21.54 -15.45
CA GLN A 491 13.46 -22.04 -16.41
C GLN A 491 12.11 -22.39 -15.76
N TRP A 492 12.10 -22.93 -14.55
CA TRP A 492 10.90 -23.44 -13.88
C TRP A 492 10.70 -22.82 -12.50
N SER A 493 9.45 -22.61 -12.12
CA SER A 493 9.04 -22.42 -10.73
C SER A 493 7.76 -23.21 -10.47
N PHE A 494 7.74 -23.94 -9.35
CA PHE A 494 6.58 -24.62 -8.80
C PHE A 494 6.36 -24.11 -7.38
N LEU A 495 5.22 -23.52 -7.12
CA LEU A 495 4.87 -23.02 -5.80
C LEU A 495 3.59 -23.70 -5.31
N ILE A 496 3.62 -24.18 -4.07
CA ILE A 496 2.45 -24.65 -3.33
C ILE A 496 2.46 -23.98 -1.95
N GLY A 497 1.30 -23.51 -1.52
CA GLY A 497 1.15 -22.91 -0.22
C GLY A 497 -0.30 -22.76 0.21
N GLY A 498 -0.47 -22.28 1.41
CA GLY A 498 -1.79 -21.99 1.95
C GLY A 498 -1.73 -21.19 3.24
N ARG A 499 -2.87 -20.64 3.61
CA ARG A 499 -3.08 -19.84 4.81
C ARG A 499 -4.34 -20.32 5.52
N VAL A 500 -4.30 -20.34 6.83
CA VAL A 500 -5.45 -20.56 7.70
C VAL A 500 -5.69 -19.27 8.48
N ASP A 501 -6.90 -18.73 8.37
CA ASP A 501 -7.35 -17.54 9.09
C ASP A 501 -8.50 -17.91 10.05
N LYS A 502 -8.34 -17.60 11.34
CA LYS A 502 -9.41 -17.64 12.33
C LYS A 502 -9.85 -16.21 12.64
N ASN A 503 -11.00 -15.86 12.10
CA ASN A 503 -11.63 -14.56 12.33
C ASN A 503 -12.62 -14.66 13.50
N SER A 504 -12.63 -13.65 14.41
CA SER A 504 -13.47 -13.64 15.61
C SER A 504 -14.98 -13.57 15.33
N ILE A 505 -15.38 -13.03 14.18
CA ILE A 505 -16.79 -12.92 13.77
C ILE A 505 -17.29 -14.12 12.96
N MET A 506 -16.45 -15.13 12.77
CA MET A 506 -16.78 -16.35 12.02
C MET A 506 -16.63 -17.59 12.89
N ASP A 507 -17.56 -18.54 12.74
CA ASP A 507 -17.55 -19.79 13.54
C ASP A 507 -16.36 -20.67 13.18
N LYS A 508 -16.01 -20.76 11.90
CA LYS A 508 -14.98 -21.66 11.39
C LYS A 508 -13.76 -20.88 10.88
N ALA A 509 -12.59 -21.51 10.99
CA ALA A 509 -11.41 -21.03 10.32
C ALA A 509 -11.54 -21.24 8.80
N VAL A 510 -10.95 -20.33 8.02
CA VAL A 510 -10.91 -20.40 6.55
C VAL A 510 -9.54 -20.85 6.11
N PHE A 511 -9.49 -21.86 5.26
CA PHE A 511 -8.28 -22.28 4.57
C PHE A 511 -8.29 -21.73 3.15
N SER A 512 -7.20 -21.08 2.75
CA SER A 512 -6.99 -20.50 1.42
C SER A 512 -5.75 -21.10 0.78
N PRO A 513 -5.89 -22.11 -0.10
CA PRO A 513 -4.77 -22.72 -0.83
C PRO A 513 -4.34 -21.87 -2.02
N ARG A 514 -3.09 -22.09 -2.46
CA ARG A 514 -2.56 -21.58 -3.73
C ARG A 514 -1.57 -22.56 -4.36
N ALA A 515 -1.52 -22.53 -5.70
CA ALA A 515 -0.53 -23.27 -6.48
C ALA A 515 -0.19 -22.49 -7.74
N ASN A 516 1.10 -22.40 -8.06
CA ASN A 516 1.56 -21.67 -9.24
C ASN A 516 2.62 -22.49 -9.98
N ILE A 517 2.61 -22.38 -11.30
CA ILE A 517 3.61 -22.94 -12.19
C ILE A 517 4.08 -21.83 -13.12
N ARG A 518 5.39 -21.64 -13.22
CA ARG A 518 6.03 -20.77 -14.20
C ARG A 518 6.98 -21.60 -15.05
N TYR A 519 6.94 -21.36 -16.35
CA TYR A 519 7.84 -21.96 -17.33
C TYR A 519 8.39 -20.87 -18.25
N ASN A 520 9.71 -20.74 -18.30
CA ASN A 520 10.43 -19.83 -19.19
C ASN A 520 11.19 -20.67 -20.24
N PRO A 521 10.60 -20.96 -21.40
CA PRO A 521 11.30 -21.68 -22.46
C PRO A 521 12.53 -20.92 -22.98
N THR A 522 12.47 -19.60 -22.97
CA THR A 522 13.56 -18.67 -23.30
C THR A 522 13.58 -17.53 -22.27
N GLN A 523 14.59 -16.65 -22.36
CA GLN A 523 14.63 -15.45 -21.51
C GLN A 523 13.50 -14.46 -21.83
N ASP A 524 12.98 -14.49 -23.05
CA ASP A 524 11.99 -13.55 -23.56
C ASP A 524 10.54 -14.07 -23.44
N VAL A 525 10.34 -15.33 -23.06
CA VAL A 525 9.01 -15.96 -22.96
C VAL A 525 8.77 -16.48 -21.56
N ASN A 526 7.68 -16.01 -20.95
CA ASN A 526 7.21 -16.48 -19.65
C ASN A 526 5.78 -17.02 -19.79
N ILE A 527 5.56 -18.25 -19.38
CA ILE A 527 4.26 -18.89 -19.33
C ILE A 527 3.95 -19.18 -17.85
N ARG A 528 2.80 -18.72 -17.36
CA ARG A 528 2.40 -18.90 -15.96
C ARG A 528 0.98 -19.42 -15.88
N PHE A 529 0.79 -20.34 -14.94
CA PHE A 529 -0.53 -20.80 -14.49
C PHE A 529 -0.59 -20.64 -12.98
N SER A 530 -1.70 -20.10 -12.48
CA SER A 530 -1.91 -19.98 -11.04
C SER A 530 -3.34 -20.34 -10.66
N TYR A 531 -3.44 -21.01 -9.53
CA TYR A 531 -4.67 -21.26 -8.79
C TYR A 531 -4.56 -20.62 -7.42
N ALA A 532 -5.58 -19.89 -6.99
CA ALA A 532 -5.66 -19.35 -5.64
C ALA A 532 -7.12 -19.21 -5.20
N GLU A 533 -7.39 -19.47 -3.92
CA GLU A 533 -8.66 -19.14 -3.30
C GLU A 533 -8.57 -17.81 -2.56
N GLY A 534 -9.68 -17.08 -2.57
CA GLY A 534 -9.87 -15.84 -1.83
C GLY A 534 -11.14 -15.90 -0.99
N PHE A 535 -11.20 -15.09 0.07
CA PHE A 535 -12.42 -14.93 0.85
C PHE A 535 -12.55 -13.49 1.37
N ARG A 536 -13.80 -13.12 1.71
CA ARG A 536 -14.14 -11.88 2.41
C ARG A 536 -15.02 -12.21 3.60
N ALA A 537 -14.66 -11.70 4.77
CA ALA A 537 -15.42 -11.90 5.99
C ALA A 537 -16.70 -11.05 5.98
N PRO A 538 -17.81 -11.50 6.65
CA PRO A 538 -19.08 -10.78 6.72
C PRO A 538 -19.02 -9.66 7.78
N GLN A 539 -18.23 -8.62 7.53
CA GLN A 539 -18.11 -7.43 8.38
C GLN A 539 -18.59 -6.18 7.63
N ALA A 540 -18.93 -5.13 8.37
CA ALA A 540 -19.20 -3.83 7.80
C ALA A 540 -17.88 -3.18 7.34
N PHE A 541 -17.91 -2.52 6.20
CA PHE A 541 -16.80 -1.78 5.60
C PHE A 541 -17.24 -0.35 5.29
N ASP A 542 -16.30 0.48 4.90
CA ASP A 542 -16.52 1.89 4.61
C ASP A 542 -17.57 2.12 3.50
N GLU A 543 -17.61 1.23 2.50
CA GLU A 543 -18.61 1.27 1.44
C GLU A 543 -20.04 1.14 1.98
N ASP A 544 -20.25 0.30 3.00
CA ASP A 544 -21.55 0.12 3.62
C ASP A 544 -21.95 1.37 4.41
N LEU A 545 -21.01 1.98 5.14
CA LEU A 545 -21.22 3.21 5.91
C LEU A 545 -21.50 4.42 5.02
N HIS A 546 -20.86 4.47 3.86
CA HIS A 546 -21.02 5.55 2.89
C HIS A 546 -22.39 5.49 2.19
N ILE A 547 -22.78 4.35 1.67
CA ILE A 547 -24.03 4.17 0.91
C ILE A 547 -25.26 4.36 1.79
N SER A 548 -25.19 3.93 3.05
CA SER A 548 -26.32 3.97 3.98
C SER A 548 -26.79 5.40 4.35
N ASN A 549 -25.95 6.41 4.09
CA ASN A 549 -26.25 7.80 4.44
C ASN A 549 -26.54 8.70 3.22
N VAL A 550 -26.33 8.22 2.00
CA VAL A 550 -26.62 8.98 0.77
C VAL A 550 -28.11 9.00 0.50
N GLY A 551 -28.69 10.20 0.30
CA GLY A 551 -30.11 10.38 -0.01
C GLY A 551 -30.98 10.77 1.17
N GLY A 552 -30.40 11.04 2.35
CA GLY A 552 -31.11 11.59 3.51
C GLY A 552 -31.91 10.59 4.35
N GLU A 553 -31.93 9.31 3.98
CA GLU A 553 -32.53 8.28 4.81
C GLU A 553 -31.58 7.78 5.91
N LEU A 554 -32.09 7.68 7.13
CA LEU A 554 -31.35 7.12 8.24
C LEU A 554 -31.38 5.60 8.15
N VAL A 555 -30.29 5.00 7.73
CA VAL A 555 -30.15 3.55 7.61
C VAL A 555 -29.18 3.05 8.68
N SER A 556 -29.64 2.14 9.53
CA SER A 556 -28.79 1.43 10.50
C SER A 556 -28.24 0.16 9.86
N ILE A 557 -26.95 -0.03 9.93
CA ILE A 557 -26.29 -1.26 9.48
C ILE A 557 -26.39 -2.31 10.58
N VAL A 558 -27.09 -3.40 10.30
CA VAL A 558 -27.23 -4.53 11.21
C VAL A 558 -26.74 -5.78 10.51
N ARG A 559 -25.67 -6.37 11.05
CA ARG A 559 -25.18 -7.65 10.55
C ARG A 559 -26.16 -8.77 10.89
N ALA A 560 -26.69 -9.45 9.88
CA ALA A 560 -27.56 -10.60 10.07
C ALA A 560 -26.81 -11.75 10.77
N LYS A 561 -27.50 -12.48 11.65
CA LYS A 561 -26.95 -13.68 12.29
C LYS A 561 -26.76 -14.79 11.25
N GLY A 562 -25.63 -15.50 11.33
CA GLY A 562 -25.35 -16.65 10.45
C GLY A 562 -24.83 -16.30 9.07
N LEU A 563 -24.46 -15.04 8.78
CA LEU A 563 -23.74 -14.69 7.56
C LEU A 563 -22.43 -15.46 7.48
N LYS A 564 -22.15 -15.99 6.30
CA LYS A 564 -20.91 -16.71 5.98
C LYS A 564 -19.97 -15.80 5.19
N GLU A 565 -18.72 -16.23 5.11
CA GLU A 565 -17.74 -15.62 4.22
C GLU A 565 -18.13 -15.77 2.75
N GLU A 566 -17.84 -14.75 1.96
CA GLU A 566 -17.79 -14.86 0.50
C GLU A 566 -16.50 -15.60 0.11
N ARG A 567 -16.56 -16.47 -0.90
CA ARG A 567 -15.40 -17.24 -1.39
C ARG A 567 -15.23 -17.11 -2.89
N SER A 568 -13.99 -17.06 -3.33
CA SER A 568 -13.61 -17.11 -4.73
C SER A 568 -12.62 -18.21 -5.03
N ARG A 569 -12.63 -18.68 -6.26
CA ARG A 569 -11.61 -19.56 -6.86
C ARG A 569 -11.12 -18.91 -8.13
N SER A 570 -9.84 -18.61 -8.18
CA SER A 570 -9.22 -17.91 -9.30
C SER A 570 -8.27 -18.82 -10.03
N PHE A 571 -8.44 -18.91 -11.35
CA PHE A 571 -7.52 -19.56 -12.26
C PHE A 571 -6.97 -18.48 -13.20
N ASN A 572 -5.65 -18.34 -13.26
CA ASN A 572 -5.03 -17.38 -14.15
C ASN A 572 -4.03 -18.10 -15.05
N ALA A 573 -4.04 -17.74 -16.32
CA ALA A 573 -3.03 -18.13 -17.29
C ALA A 573 -2.47 -16.86 -17.91
N SER A 574 -1.17 -16.79 -18.06
CA SER A 574 -0.52 -15.66 -18.75
C SER A 574 0.65 -16.13 -19.59
N VAL A 575 0.83 -15.45 -20.70
CA VAL A 575 2.01 -15.56 -21.55
C VAL A 575 2.56 -14.15 -21.72
N ASP A 576 3.78 -13.94 -21.30
CA ASP A 576 4.52 -12.72 -21.60
C ASP A 576 5.55 -13.09 -22.67
N TRP A 577 5.50 -12.40 -23.80
CA TRP A 577 6.49 -12.51 -24.86
C TRP A 577 7.10 -11.13 -25.12
N TYR A 578 8.41 -11.04 -24.96
CA TYR A 578 9.19 -9.84 -25.13
C TYR A 578 10.01 -9.99 -26.40
N HIS A 579 9.81 -9.11 -27.35
CA HIS A 579 10.57 -9.11 -28.60
C HIS A 579 11.07 -7.70 -28.89
N TYR A 580 12.36 -7.62 -29.19
CA TYR A 580 13.00 -6.37 -29.60
C TYR A 580 12.89 -6.25 -31.12
N PHE A 581 12.16 -5.28 -31.60
CA PHE A 581 11.99 -5.01 -33.03
C PHE A 581 13.04 -4.06 -33.58
N GLY A 582 14.28 -4.09 -33.12
CA GLY A 582 15.36 -3.19 -33.60
C GLY A 582 15.13 -1.72 -33.27
N ASP A 583 16.11 -0.91 -33.59
CA ASP A 583 16.04 0.54 -33.44
C ASP A 583 15.05 1.13 -34.45
N PHE A 584 13.85 1.53 -33.99
CA PHE A 584 12.96 2.42 -34.73
C PHE A 584 12.94 3.78 -34.04
#